data_0d40275785aad7e0cce3d8113df2d7a9
#
_entry.id   0d40275785aad7e0cce3d8113df2d7a9
#
_cell.length_a   1.000
_cell.length_b   1.000
_cell.length_c   1.000
_cell.angle_alpha   90.00
_cell.angle_beta   90.00
_cell.angle_gamma   90.00
#
_symmetry.space_group_name_H-M   'P 1'
#
loop_
_entity.id
_entity.type
_entity.pdbx_description
1 polymer ?
#
loop_
_entity_poly.entity_id
_entity_poly.type
_entity_poly.pdbx_seq_one_letter_code
_entity_poly.pdbx_strand_id
1 'polypeptide(L)'
;EFKVAYEHGITTMLLTPGSGNVFCGLPFALKTYGNNVFDMTIKSPCAVKIALGGNPKNTYGDQRRLPMTRMGIAKVLDDTFAKAKKYMEDKEQNKEVEYDPDMEALCLALKGEIPCKIHCTQYDMLTAIEIAKKYNVHFSLEHAWGATDYLDEIVESGCDICYGPIATYRSPGERRKIDVEAVKMLDDRGVNVAMITDSPILSEESLYHHVGEAVREGLAQERAVRTVTINAAKVLGVEDRLGSLEEGKDADIIVMKGKLGLDTDAMVYYTMIEGKIVYQK
;
A
#
# COMPACT_ATOMS: atom_id res chain seq x y z
N GLU A 1 -6.85 -17.24 -6.91
CA GLU A 1 -6.53 -16.17 -5.92
C GLU A 1 -7.79 -15.40 -5.55
N PHE A 2 -8.53 -14.73 -6.45
CA PHE A 2 -9.74 -13.96 -6.11
C PHE A 2 -10.79 -14.76 -5.33
N LYS A 3 -10.99 -16.06 -5.66
CA LYS A 3 -11.92 -16.91 -4.93
C LYS A 3 -11.52 -17.06 -3.46
N VAL A 4 -10.23 -17.29 -3.19
CA VAL A 4 -9.71 -17.35 -1.82
C VAL A 4 -9.94 -16.03 -1.10
N ALA A 5 -9.68 -14.91 -1.77
CA ALA A 5 -9.88 -13.59 -1.19
C ALA A 5 -11.33 -13.35 -0.73
N TYR A 6 -12.34 -13.53 -1.61
CA TYR A 6 -13.72 -13.27 -1.18
C TYR A 6 -14.29 -14.35 -0.24
N GLU A 7 -13.82 -15.61 -0.26
CA GLU A 7 -14.19 -16.63 0.73
C GLU A 7 -13.68 -16.25 2.15
N HIS A 8 -12.64 -15.41 2.23
CA HIS A 8 -12.10 -14.88 3.47
C HIS A 8 -12.48 -13.41 3.74
N GLY A 9 -13.51 -12.90 3.03
CA GLY A 9 -14.09 -11.58 3.32
C GLY A 9 -13.31 -10.40 2.75
N ILE A 10 -12.36 -10.63 1.86
CA ILE A 10 -11.64 -9.56 1.17
C ILE A 10 -12.43 -9.21 -0.09
N THR A 11 -13.11 -8.07 -0.08
CA THR A 11 -14.02 -7.65 -1.15
C THR A 11 -13.32 -6.81 -2.22
N THR A 12 -12.25 -6.14 -1.84
CA THR A 12 -11.47 -5.24 -2.72
C THR A 12 -9.98 -5.38 -2.41
N MET A 13 -9.16 -5.32 -3.44
CA MET A 13 -7.71 -5.36 -3.31
C MET A 13 -7.02 -4.42 -4.29
N LEU A 14 -5.78 -4.07 -3.99
CA LEU A 14 -4.87 -3.39 -4.90
C LEU A 14 -4.00 -4.41 -5.62
N LEU A 15 -4.07 -4.45 -6.94
CA LEU A 15 -3.07 -5.14 -7.75
C LEU A 15 -1.92 -4.18 -8.05
N THR A 16 -0.73 -4.58 -7.64
CA THR A 16 0.47 -3.75 -7.76
C THR A 16 1.62 -4.51 -8.40
N PRO A 17 2.44 -3.86 -9.22
CA PRO A 17 3.69 -4.46 -9.70
C PRO A 17 4.64 -4.80 -8.56
N GLY A 18 5.47 -5.84 -8.75
CA GLY A 18 6.49 -6.24 -7.78
C GLY A 18 7.59 -5.17 -7.61
N SER A 19 8.28 -5.22 -6.48
CA SER A 19 9.23 -4.18 -6.04
C SER A 19 10.65 -4.35 -6.62
N GLY A 20 10.82 -5.01 -7.76
CA GLY A 20 12.14 -5.25 -8.38
C GLY A 20 12.76 -4.05 -9.08
N ASN A 21 12.02 -2.97 -9.30
CA ASN A 21 12.47 -1.76 -10.00
C ASN A 21 12.33 -0.52 -9.10
N VAL A 22 13.01 0.59 -9.43
CA VAL A 22 12.83 1.86 -8.70
C VAL A 22 11.44 2.43 -8.99
N PHE A 23 11.06 2.53 -10.27
CA PHE A 23 9.68 2.80 -10.70
C PHE A 23 9.10 1.51 -11.26
N CYS A 24 8.06 1.00 -10.62
CA CYS A 24 7.55 -0.35 -10.88
C CYS A 24 6.34 -0.36 -11.82
N GLY A 25 5.61 0.74 -11.93
CA GLY A 25 4.41 0.89 -12.75
C GLY A 25 3.22 1.47 -12.01
N LEU A 26 2.04 1.27 -12.57
CA LEU A 26 0.78 1.87 -12.11
C LEU A 26 -0.14 0.79 -11.51
N PRO A 27 -0.30 0.73 -10.19
CA PRO A 27 -1.28 -0.12 -9.52
C PRO A 27 -2.73 0.27 -9.85
N PHE A 28 -3.65 -0.67 -9.71
CA PHE A 28 -5.08 -0.43 -9.80
C PHE A 28 -5.86 -1.22 -8.74
N ALA A 29 -6.99 -0.67 -8.31
CA ALA A 29 -7.87 -1.30 -7.33
C ALA A 29 -9.05 -1.99 -8.04
N LEU A 30 -9.42 -3.17 -7.53
CA LEU A 30 -10.52 -3.95 -8.08
C LEU A 30 -11.29 -4.69 -6.99
N LYS A 31 -12.55 -5.03 -7.30
CA LYS A 31 -13.35 -6.00 -6.55
C LYS A 31 -12.77 -7.40 -6.73
N THR A 32 -12.93 -8.25 -5.74
CA THR A 32 -12.42 -9.64 -5.80
C THR A 32 -13.38 -10.61 -6.51
N TYR A 33 -14.54 -10.13 -6.91
CA TYR A 33 -15.55 -10.91 -7.62
C TYR A 33 -16.03 -10.21 -8.88
N GLY A 34 -16.05 -10.94 -9.99
CA GLY A 34 -16.50 -10.46 -11.30
C GLY A 34 -16.10 -11.42 -12.42
N ASN A 35 -16.47 -11.09 -13.65
CA ASN A 35 -16.23 -11.94 -14.82
C ASN A 35 -14.87 -11.69 -15.47
N ASN A 36 -14.39 -10.47 -15.40
CA ASN A 36 -13.10 -10.08 -15.97
C ASN A 36 -12.53 -8.86 -15.21
N VAL A 37 -11.24 -8.61 -15.37
CA VAL A 37 -10.52 -7.57 -14.65
C VAL A 37 -11.07 -6.15 -14.93
N PHE A 38 -11.57 -5.90 -16.13
CA PHE A 38 -12.10 -4.57 -16.48
C PHE A 38 -13.38 -4.26 -15.72
N ASP A 39 -14.31 -5.22 -15.64
CA ASP A 39 -15.56 -5.08 -14.88
C ASP A 39 -15.30 -4.97 -13.37
N MET A 40 -14.26 -5.65 -12.88
CA MET A 40 -13.88 -5.65 -11.46
C MET A 40 -13.14 -4.35 -11.05
N THR A 41 -12.53 -3.64 -12.00
CA THR A 41 -11.70 -2.46 -11.69
C THR A 41 -12.55 -1.30 -11.22
N ILE A 42 -12.22 -0.76 -10.04
CA ILE A 42 -12.93 0.38 -9.44
C ILE A 42 -12.14 1.70 -9.52
N LYS A 43 -10.80 1.62 -9.63
CA LYS A 43 -9.93 2.77 -9.80
C LYS A 43 -8.64 2.38 -10.52
N SER A 44 -8.31 3.07 -11.61
CA SER A 44 -7.09 2.86 -12.40
C SER A 44 -6.70 4.15 -13.15
N PRO A 45 -5.43 4.61 -13.01
CA PRO A 45 -4.44 4.15 -12.03
C PRO A 45 -4.78 4.61 -10.61
N CYS A 46 -4.34 3.84 -9.59
CA CYS A 46 -4.48 4.22 -8.18
C CYS A 46 -3.28 4.99 -7.65
N ALA A 47 -2.10 4.73 -8.17
CA ALA A 47 -0.85 5.27 -7.65
C ALA A 47 0.29 5.12 -8.67
N VAL A 48 1.45 5.69 -8.35
CA VAL A 48 2.74 5.28 -8.92
C VAL A 48 3.42 4.36 -7.92
N LYS A 49 3.73 3.11 -8.31
CA LYS A 49 4.49 2.18 -7.46
C LYS A 49 5.99 2.46 -7.58
N ILE A 50 6.61 2.67 -6.44
CA ILE A 50 8.05 2.93 -6.28
C ILE A 50 8.63 1.90 -5.33
N ALA A 51 9.89 1.52 -5.50
CA ALA A 51 10.59 0.70 -4.53
C ALA A 51 11.99 1.22 -4.22
N LEU A 52 12.30 1.22 -2.94
CA LEU A 52 13.61 1.49 -2.36
C LEU A 52 14.17 0.22 -1.72
N GLY A 53 15.37 0.30 -1.17
CA GLY A 53 15.93 -0.76 -0.34
C GLY A 53 16.50 -1.94 -1.10
N GLY A 54 16.34 -3.12 -0.49
CA GLY A 54 17.00 -4.33 -0.92
C GLY A 54 16.51 -4.90 -2.23
N ASN A 55 15.21 -4.79 -2.51
CA ASN A 55 14.62 -5.41 -3.70
C ASN A 55 15.20 -4.86 -5.00
N PRO A 56 15.12 -3.56 -5.33
CA PRO A 56 15.74 -3.03 -6.54
C PRO A 56 17.27 -3.14 -6.48
N LYS A 57 17.89 -2.89 -5.30
CA LYS A 57 19.35 -3.03 -5.15
C LYS A 57 19.83 -4.42 -5.57
N ASN A 58 19.18 -5.48 -5.13
CA ASN A 58 19.59 -6.85 -5.45
C ASN A 58 19.25 -7.21 -6.90
N THR A 59 18.05 -6.86 -7.38
CA THR A 59 17.63 -7.10 -8.76
C THR A 59 18.62 -6.54 -9.78
N TYR A 60 19.07 -5.31 -9.59
CA TYR A 60 20.05 -4.68 -10.47
C TYR A 60 21.48 -5.11 -10.17
N GLY A 61 21.81 -5.33 -8.88
CA GLY A 61 23.14 -5.80 -8.46
C GLY A 61 23.48 -7.19 -9.03
N ASP A 62 22.53 -8.11 -8.99
CA ASP A 62 22.68 -9.46 -9.53
C ASP A 62 22.91 -9.44 -11.06
N GLN A 63 22.35 -8.45 -11.74
CA GLN A 63 22.55 -8.21 -13.17
C GLN A 63 23.80 -7.37 -13.46
N ARG A 64 24.55 -6.92 -12.46
CA ARG A 64 25.68 -5.98 -12.56
C ARG A 64 25.33 -4.68 -13.30
N ARG A 65 24.11 -4.17 -13.05
CA ARG A 65 23.58 -2.95 -13.64
C ARG A 65 23.28 -1.91 -12.55
N LEU A 66 23.35 -0.64 -12.91
CA LEU A 66 22.89 0.45 -12.02
C LEU A 66 21.34 0.48 -11.96
N PRO A 67 20.78 0.83 -10.77
CA PRO A 67 21.41 1.15 -9.50
C PRO A 67 21.72 -0.12 -8.67
N MET A 68 22.96 -0.26 -8.15
CA MET A 68 23.38 -1.43 -7.35
C MET A 68 23.48 -1.11 -5.85
N THR A 69 23.15 0.12 -5.47
CA THR A 69 23.26 0.61 -4.08
C THR A 69 22.04 1.44 -3.70
N ARG A 70 21.78 1.61 -2.41
CA ARG A 70 20.71 2.50 -1.94
C ARG A 70 20.93 3.94 -2.38
N MET A 71 22.17 4.43 -2.37
CA MET A 71 22.52 5.77 -2.89
C MET A 71 22.19 5.89 -4.38
N GLY A 72 22.52 4.85 -5.18
CA GLY A 72 22.19 4.82 -6.60
C GLY A 72 20.67 4.81 -6.85
N ILE A 73 19.90 4.10 -6.01
CA ILE A 73 18.43 4.08 -6.08
C ILE A 73 17.87 5.48 -5.77
N ALA A 74 18.32 6.11 -4.70
CA ALA A 74 17.91 7.47 -4.34
C ALA A 74 18.23 8.47 -5.47
N LYS A 75 19.40 8.33 -6.10
CA LYS A 75 19.79 9.16 -7.25
C LYS A 75 18.86 8.95 -8.46
N VAL A 76 18.56 7.70 -8.83
CA VAL A 76 17.63 7.39 -9.91
C VAL A 76 16.24 7.97 -9.63
N LEU A 77 15.77 7.84 -8.39
CA LEU A 77 14.48 8.37 -7.97
C LEU A 77 14.44 9.90 -8.11
N ASP A 78 15.45 10.58 -7.59
CA ASP A 78 15.56 12.05 -7.65
C ASP A 78 15.66 12.56 -9.10
N ASP A 79 16.53 11.97 -9.92
CA ASP A 79 16.71 12.37 -11.31
C ASP A 79 15.44 12.17 -12.15
N THR A 80 14.72 11.08 -11.89
CA THR A 80 13.51 10.77 -12.65
C THR A 80 12.37 11.73 -12.29
N PHE A 81 12.18 12.06 -11.02
CA PHE A 81 11.23 13.11 -10.63
C PHE A 81 11.62 14.48 -11.16
N ALA A 82 12.92 14.83 -11.14
CA ALA A 82 13.40 16.09 -11.74
C ALA A 82 13.11 16.15 -13.23
N LYS A 83 13.31 15.04 -13.97
CA LYS A 83 12.98 14.92 -15.39
C LYS A 83 11.47 15.07 -15.63
N ALA A 84 10.63 14.40 -14.82
CA ALA A 84 9.18 14.49 -14.94
C ALA A 84 8.65 15.90 -14.65
N LYS A 85 9.21 16.56 -13.63
CA LYS A 85 8.86 17.95 -13.31
C LYS A 85 9.21 18.88 -14.47
N LYS A 86 10.40 18.74 -15.04
CA LYS A 86 10.79 19.52 -16.23
C LYS A 86 9.90 19.24 -17.43
N TYR A 87 9.58 17.98 -17.69
CA TYR A 87 8.65 17.57 -18.74
C TYR A 87 7.27 18.25 -18.59
N MET A 88 6.75 18.25 -17.36
CA MET A 88 5.48 18.92 -17.05
C MET A 88 5.55 20.43 -17.28
N GLU A 89 6.59 21.10 -16.79
CA GLU A 89 6.82 22.54 -16.97
C GLU A 89 6.97 22.92 -18.45
N ASP A 90 7.69 22.13 -19.26
CA ASP A 90 7.88 22.37 -20.68
C ASP A 90 6.54 22.24 -21.45
N LYS A 91 5.68 21.29 -21.09
CA LYS A 91 4.31 21.17 -21.62
C LYS A 91 3.44 22.37 -21.27
N GLU A 92 3.46 22.81 -20.02
CA GLU A 92 2.69 23.98 -19.55
C GLU A 92 3.11 25.28 -20.26
N GLN A 93 4.38 25.37 -20.67
CA GLN A 93 4.91 26.49 -21.46
C GLN A 93 4.64 26.34 -22.97
N ASN A 94 3.83 25.36 -23.39
CA ASN A 94 3.54 25.04 -24.80
C ASN A 94 4.81 24.81 -25.66
N LYS A 95 5.87 24.29 -25.06
CA LYS A 95 7.03 23.83 -25.79
C LYS A 95 6.71 22.51 -26.50
N GLU A 96 7.35 22.28 -27.65
CA GLU A 96 7.27 20.99 -28.31
C GLU A 96 8.01 19.94 -27.48
N VAL A 97 7.24 18.96 -26.93
CA VAL A 97 7.76 17.90 -26.08
C VAL A 97 7.31 16.56 -26.66
N GLU A 98 8.25 15.66 -26.90
CA GLU A 98 7.94 14.31 -27.34
C GLU A 98 7.14 13.59 -26.24
N TYR A 99 6.09 12.85 -26.62
CA TYR A 99 5.27 12.10 -25.70
C TYR A 99 6.08 10.98 -25.04
N ASP A 100 6.15 11.02 -23.71
CA ASP A 100 6.82 10.02 -22.88
C ASP A 100 5.79 9.47 -21.86
N PRO A 101 5.30 8.21 -22.03
CA PRO A 101 4.26 7.66 -21.16
C PRO A 101 4.71 7.51 -19.71
N ASP A 102 6.01 7.31 -19.47
CA ASP A 102 6.53 7.21 -18.09
C ASP A 102 6.51 8.58 -17.41
N MET A 103 6.83 9.64 -18.15
CA MET A 103 6.73 11.01 -17.64
C MET A 103 5.28 11.44 -17.43
N GLU A 104 4.35 11.06 -18.31
CA GLU A 104 2.91 11.32 -18.10
C GLU A 104 2.41 10.68 -16.81
N ALA A 105 2.79 9.42 -16.55
CA ALA A 105 2.42 8.73 -15.32
C ALA A 105 2.94 9.46 -14.06
N LEU A 106 4.18 9.95 -14.10
CA LEU A 106 4.76 10.72 -12.99
C LEU A 106 4.14 12.10 -12.83
N CYS A 107 3.70 12.72 -13.92
CA CYS A 107 2.98 13.99 -13.88
C CYS A 107 1.68 13.88 -13.08
N LEU A 108 0.98 12.74 -13.09
CA LEU A 108 -0.21 12.52 -12.25
C LEU A 108 0.14 12.62 -10.76
N ALA A 109 1.28 12.04 -10.35
CA ALA A 109 1.74 12.15 -8.96
C ALA A 109 2.19 13.58 -8.61
N LEU A 110 2.93 14.25 -9.50
CA LEU A 110 3.38 15.63 -9.30
C LEU A 110 2.22 16.64 -9.21
N LYS A 111 1.10 16.36 -9.88
CA LYS A 111 -0.13 17.16 -9.80
C LYS A 111 -1.01 16.81 -8.59
N GLY A 112 -0.66 15.76 -7.85
CA GLY A 112 -1.44 15.27 -6.72
C GLY A 112 -2.71 14.51 -7.12
N GLU A 113 -2.84 14.09 -8.39
CA GLU A 113 -3.99 13.33 -8.88
C GLU A 113 -3.98 11.88 -8.36
N ILE A 114 -2.79 11.30 -8.20
CA ILE A 114 -2.58 9.98 -7.61
C ILE A 114 -1.38 10.01 -6.64
N PRO A 115 -1.38 9.21 -5.56
CA PRO A 115 -0.24 9.13 -4.65
C PRO A 115 0.90 8.26 -5.20
N CYS A 116 2.06 8.32 -4.54
CA CYS A 116 3.15 7.35 -4.69
C CYS A 116 3.03 6.27 -3.62
N LYS A 117 3.14 4.98 -3.98
CA LYS A 117 3.23 3.84 -3.06
C LYS A 117 4.66 3.36 -3.01
N ILE A 118 5.34 3.65 -1.90
CA ILE A 118 6.79 3.49 -1.80
C ILE A 118 7.13 2.29 -0.91
N HIS A 119 7.55 1.18 -1.54
CA HIS A 119 8.14 0.04 -0.84
C HIS A 119 9.43 0.48 -0.16
N CYS A 120 9.47 0.40 1.16
CA CYS A 120 10.64 0.75 1.95
C CYS A 120 10.59 0.15 3.34
N THR A 121 11.77 0.00 3.93
CA THR A 121 11.93 -0.50 5.30
C THR A 121 13.05 0.26 6.00
N GLN A 122 12.99 0.38 7.33
CA GLN A 122 14.04 0.99 8.14
C GLN A 122 14.45 2.38 7.60
N TYR A 123 15.74 2.66 7.52
CA TYR A 123 16.27 3.98 7.09
C TYR A 123 15.93 4.37 5.65
N ASP A 124 15.48 3.45 4.80
CA ASP A 124 14.99 3.81 3.46
C ASP A 124 13.72 4.67 3.52
N MET A 125 12.97 4.62 4.65
CA MET A 125 11.81 5.48 4.91
C MET A 125 12.18 6.97 4.93
N LEU A 126 13.32 7.32 5.52
CA LEU A 126 13.79 8.72 5.52
C LEU A 126 14.06 9.23 4.10
N THR A 127 14.68 8.39 3.26
CA THR A 127 14.89 8.74 1.84
C THR A 127 13.57 8.93 1.11
N ALA A 128 12.57 8.06 1.36
CA ALA A 128 11.25 8.20 0.78
C ALA A 128 10.57 9.51 1.19
N ILE A 129 10.61 9.84 2.49
CA ILE A 129 10.03 11.07 3.04
C ILE A 129 10.71 12.31 2.44
N GLU A 130 12.04 12.34 2.39
CA GLU A 130 12.80 13.47 1.84
C GLU A 130 12.48 13.73 0.36
N ILE A 131 12.44 12.67 -0.45
CA ILE A 131 12.12 12.80 -1.87
C ILE A 131 10.67 13.22 -2.07
N ALA A 132 9.73 12.61 -1.35
CA ALA A 132 8.31 12.99 -1.44
C ALA A 132 8.08 14.45 -1.05
N LYS A 133 8.71 14.93 0.03
CA LYS A 133 8.67 16.34 0.42
C LYS A 133 9.29 17.26 -0.64
N LYS A 134 10.44 16.89 -1.21
CA LYS A 134 11.13 17.66 -2.26
C LYS A 134 10.27 17.91 -3.49
N TYR A 135 9.51 16.93 -3.89
CA TYR A 135 8.65 17.00 -5.08
C TYR A 135 7.18 17.27 -4.78
N ASN A 136 6.84 17.45 -3.50
CA ASN A 136 5.48 17.71 -3.01
C ASN A 136 4.46 16.69 -3.52
N VAL A 137 4.80 15.41 -3.44
CA VAL A 137 3.92 14.31 -3.81
C VAL A 137 3.27 13.67 -2.60
N HIS A 138 2.00 13.29 -2.71
CA HIS A 138 1.33 12.45 -1.71
C HIS A 138 1.89 11.03 -1.78
N PHE A 139 2.06 10.36 -0.63
CA PHE A 139 2.66 9.03 -0.62
C PHE A 139 2.20 8.18 0.56
N SER A 140 2.34 6.87 0.40
CA SER A 140 2.33 5.90 1.49
C SER A 140 3.64 5.15 1.56
N LEU A 141 4.05 4.76 2.79
CA LEU A 141 5.17 3.86 3.03
C LEU A 141 4.64 2.43 3.11
N GLU A 142 5.09 1.58 2.19
CA GLU A 142 4.68 0.18 2.11
C GLU A 142 5.68 -0.69 2.87
N HIS A 143 5.21 -1.67 3.63
CA HIS A 143 5.89 -2.49 4.62
C HIS A 143 6.23 -1.73 5.91
N ALA A 144 6.97 -0.65 5.83
CA ALA A 144 7.34 0.22 6.94
C ALA A 144 7.94 -0.50 8.16
N TRP A 145 8.59 -1.68 7.96
CA TRP A 145 9.25 -2.39 9.04
C TRP A 145 10.40 -1.56 9.62
N GLY A 146 10.44 -1.45 10.94
CA GLY A 146 11.36 -0.56 11.65
C GLY A 146 10.83 0.84 11.85
N ALA A 147 9.52 1.07 11.65
CA ALA A 147 8.88 2.38 11.81
C ALA A 147 9.01 2.96 13.22
N THR A 148 9.17 2.11 14.25
CA THR A 148 9.38 2.58 15.63
C THR A 148 10.65 3.42 15.80
N ASP A 149 11.61 3.33 14.89
CA ASP A 149 12.83 4.15 14.91
C ASP A 149 12.62 5.56 14.31
N TYR A 150 11.49 5.79 13.59
CA TYR A 150 11.23 6.99 12.76
C TYR A 150 9.83 7.55 12.95
N LEU A 151 9.22 7.35 14.13
CA LEU A 151 7.83 7.76 14.40
C LEU A 151 7.58 9.24 14.18
N ASP A 152 8.51 10.10 14.61
CA ASP A 152 8.35 11.54 14.53
C ASP A 152 8.40 11.99 13.05
N GLU A 153 9.38 11.50 12.29
CA GLU A 153 9.52 11.81 10.87
C GLU A 153 8.34 11.33 10.04
N ILE A 154 7.78 10.15 10.36
CA ILE A 154 6.58 9.63 9.71
C ILE A 154 5.38 10.51 10.01
N VAL A 155 5.14 10.85 11.28
CA VAL A 155 4.03 11.73 11.70
C VAL A 155 4.13 13.10 11.03
N GLU A 156 5.32 13.71 11.07
CA GLU A 156 5.56 15.03 10.46
C GLU A 156 5.42 15.02 8.93
N SER A 157 5.62 13.87 8.29
CA SER A 157 5.48 13.75 6.83
C SER A 157 4.03 13.79 6.37
N GLY A 158 3.08 13.40 7.24
CA GLY A 158 1.66 13.28 6.90
C GLY A 158 1.34 12.13 5.94
N CYS A 159 2.25 11.16 5.77
CA CYS A 159 2.03 10.02 4.87
C CYS A 159 1.12 8.96 5.50
N ASP A 160 0.51 8.15 4.64
CA ASP A 160 -0.15 6.91 5.03
C ASP A 160 0.87 5.78 5.21
N ILE A 161 0.50 4.78 6.00
CA ILE A 161 1.30 3.57 6.21
C ILE A 161 0.52 2.33 5.76
N CYS A 162 1.16 1.48 4.95
CA CYS A 162 0.70 0.12 4.67
C CYS A 162 1.65 -0.87 5.36
N TYR A 163 1.30 -1.28 6.60
CA TYR A 163 2.18 -2.09 7.43
C TYR A 163 2.00 -3.59 7.17
N GLY A 164 3.09 -4.29 6.93
CA GLY A 164 3.10 -5.76 6.76
C GLY A 164 4.01 -6.25 5.62
N PRO A 165 4.03 -7.58 5.36
CA PRO A 165 3.43 -8.64 6.15
C PRO A 165 4.15 -8.84 7.50
N ILE A 166 3.43 -9.27 8.53
CA ILE A 166 4.01 -9.42 9.88
C ILE A 166 4.38 -10.86 10.24
N ALA A 167 3.66 -11.84 9.73
CA ALA A 167 3.88 -13.26 9.99
C ALA A 167 4.97 -13.85 9.09
N THR A 168 6.08 -13.13 8.91
CA THR A 168 7.24 -13.60 8.12
C THR A 168 8.46 -13.79 9.02
N TYR A 169 9.43 -14.56 8.55
CA TYR A 169 10.66 -14.80 9.33
C TYR A 169 11.54 -13.54 9.36
N ARG A 170 12.16 -13.29 10.50
CA ARG A 170 13.19 -12.25 10.63
C ARG A 170 14.50 -12.75 10.00
N SER A 171 15.15 -11.87 9.24
CA SER A 171 16.45 -12.15 8.64
C SER A 171 17.32 -10.89 8.64
N PRO A 172 18.65 -11.02 8.55
CA PRO A 172 19.51 -9.86 8.35
C PRO A 172 19.07 -9.01 7.14
N GLY A 173 19.19 -7.70 7.24
CA GLY A 173 18.79 -6.76 6.20
C GLY A 173 17.34 -6.26 6.36
N GLU A 174 16.53 -6.32 5.32
CA GLU A 174 15.20 -5.71 5.25
C GLU A 174 14.24 -6.19 6.34
N ARG A 175 14.31 -7.47 6.73
CA ARG A 175 13.43 -8.11 7.71
C ARG A 175 14.02 -8.16 9.12
N ARG A 176 15.05 -7.36 9.40
CA ARG A 176 15.71 -7.37 10.71
C ARG A 176 14.77 -6.92 11.82
N LYS A 177 13.94 -5.92 11.56
CA LYS A 177 13.03 -5.33 12.54
C LYS A 177 11.61 -5.31 11.99
N ILE A 178 10.82 -6.33 12.37
CA ILE A 178 9.37 -6.34 12.17
C ILE A 178 8.76 -6.00 13.52
N ASP A 179 8.37 -4.75 13.68
CA ASP A 179 7.95 -4.09 14.92
C ASP A 179 6.44 -3.82 14.88
N VAL A 180 5.63 -4.84 15.15
CA VAL A 180 4.15 -4.77 15.03
C VAL A 180 3.55 -3.69 15.93
N GLU A 181 4.17 -3.40 17.05
CA GLU A 181 3.83 -2.29 17.95
C GLU A 181 3.79 -0.93 17.25
N ALA A 182 4.52 -0.77 16.14
CA ALA A 182 4.49 0.44 15.32
C ALA A 182 3.07 0.78 14.83
N VAL A 183 2.25 -0.23 14.53
CA VAL A 183 0.86 -0.04 14.08
C VAL A 183 0.06 0.77 15.10
N LYS A 184 0.14 0.35 16.38
CA LYS A 184 -0.51 1.07 17.48
C LYS A 184 0.10 2.45 17.71
N MET A 185 1.43 2.54 17.73
CA MET A 185 2.13 3.79 18.03
C MET A 185 1.86 4.89 16.99
N LEU A 186 1.75 4.52 15.73
CA LEU A 186 1.42 5.42 14.62
C LEU A 186 -0.07 5.80 14.63
N ASP A 187 -0.97 4.81 14.84
CA ASP A 187 -2.40 5.06 14.91
C ASP A 187 -2.77 5.95 16.12
N ASP A 188 -2.09 5.80 17.29
CA ASP A 188 -2.24 6.67 18.46
C ASP A 188 -1.81 8.13 18.17
N ARG A 189 -0.95 8.34 17.19
CA ARG A 189 -0.49 9.66 16.73
C ARG A 189 -1.29 10.21 15.56
N GLY A 190 -2.36 9.52 15.15
CA GLY A 190 -3.27 9.96 14.09
C GLY A 190 -2.83 9.64 12.67
N VAL A 191 -1.79 8.83 12.50
CA VAL A 191 -1.37 8.34 11.18
C VAL A 191 -2.40 7.33 10.67
N ASN A 192 -2.78 7.41 9.40
CA ASN A 192 -3.63 6.42 8.77
C ASN A 192 -2.82 5.16 8.46
N VAL A 193 -3.09 4.08 9.21
CA VAL A 193 -2.40 2.80 9.05
C VAL A 193 -3.34 1.76 8.47
N ALA A 194 -2.96 1.15 7.35
CA ALA A 194 -3.56 -0.05 6.77
C ALA A 194 -2.62 -1.24 6.96
N MET A 195 -3.17 -2.45 7.13
CA MET A 195 -2.36 -3.67 7.19
C MET A 195 -2.43 -4.43 5.87
N ILE A 196 -1.29 -5.01 5.46
CA ILE A 196 -1.13 -5.70 4.18
C ILE A 196 -0.48 -7.07 4.34
N THR A 197 -0.84 -8.02 3.47
CA THR A 197 -0.23 -9.36 3.39
C THR A 197 0.89 -9.47 2.37
N ASP A 198 0.96 -8.52 1.42
CA ASP A 198 1.92 -8.58 0.31
C ASP A 198 1.78 -9.89 -0.49
N SER A 199 0.53 -10.33 -0.73
CA SER A 199 0.28 -11.55 -1.50
C SER A 199 1.03 -11.53 -2.84
N PRO A 200 1.71 -12.63 -3.22
CA PRO A 200 1.67 -13.99 -2.63
C PRO A 200 2.76 -14.28 -1.58
N ILE A 201 3.40 -13.25 -0.98
CA ILE A 201 4.38 -13.47 0.11
C ILE A 201 3.71 -14.15 1.31
N LEU A 202 2.57 -13.62 1.72
CA LEU A 202 1.60 -14.34 2.54
C LEU A 202 0.27 -14.33 1.80
N SER A 203 -0.51 -15.41 1.95
CA SER A 203 -1.82 -15.49 1.33
C SER A 203 -2.80 -14.50 1.97
N GLU A 204 -3.82 -14.10 1.21
CA GLU A 204 -4.77 -13.06 1.58
C GLU A 204 -5.49 -13.38 2.90
N GLU A 205 -5.83 -14.64 3.15
CA GLU A 205 -6.48 -15.08 4.40
C GLU A 205 -5.64 -14.79 5.64
N SER A 206 -4.32 -14.63 5.51
CA SER A 206 -3.46 -14.28 6.65
C SER A 206 -3.72 -12.90 7.23
N LEU A 207 -4.52 -12.06 6.55
CA LEU A 207 -4.89 -10.74 7.03
C LEU A 207 -5.59 -10.77 8.41
N TYR A 208 -6.33 -11.86 8.72
CA TYR A 208 -6.91 -12.07 10.05
C TYR A 208 -5.86 -12.11 11.15
N HIS A 209 -4.76 -12.79 10.89
CA HIS A 209 -3.66 -12.89 11.83
C HIS A 209 -2.99 -11.54 12.06
N HIS A 210 -2.88 -10.72 11.01
CA HIS A 210 -2.32 -9.37 11.11
C HIS A 210 -3.14 -8.49 12.05
N VAL A 211 -4.48 -8.51 11.92
CA VAL A 211 -5.38 -7.79 12.83
C VAL A 211 -5.21 -8.30 14.26
N GLY A 212 -5.14 -9.64 14.45
CA GLY A 212 -4.94 -10.25 15.78
C GLY A 212 -3.61 -9.86 16.41
N GLU A 213 -2.53 -9.79 15.65
CA GLU A 213 -1.23 -9.35 16.14
C GLU A 213 -1.26 -7.86 16.56
N ALA A 214 -1.92 -6.99 15.80
CA ALA A 214 -2.07 -5.59 16.19
C ALA A 214 -2.86 -5.44 17.51
N VAL A 215 -3.91 -6.26 17.70
CA VAL A 215 -4.67 -6.31 18.96
C VAL A 215 -3.79 -6.83 20.09
N ARG A 216 -2.98 -7.86 19.88
CA ARG A 216 -2.03 -8.39 20.89
C ARG A 216 -1.02 -7.33 21.32
N GLU A 217 -0.57 -6.46 20.41
CA GLU A 217 0.32 -5.33 20.72
C GLU A 217 -0.42 -4.12 21.34
N GLY A 218 -1.72 -4.29 21.66
CA GLY A 218 -2.51 -3.34 22.44
C GLY A 218 -3.33 -2.34 21.64
N LEU A 219 -3.47 -2.52 20.32
CA LEU A 219 -4.42 -1.73 19.55
C LEU A 219 -5.85 -2.18 19.87
N ALA A 220 -6.77 -1.23 20.14
CA ALA A 220 -8.18 -1.56 20.39
C ALA A 220 -8.77 -2.30 19.18
N GLN A 221 -9.60 -3.30 19.40
CA GLN A 221 -10.13 -4.21 18.37
C GLN A 221 -10.83 -3.42 17.25
N GLU A 222 -11.65 -2.44 17.57
CA GLU A 222 -12.35 -1.61 16.60
C GLU A 222 -11.38 -0.81 15.73
N ARG A 223 -10.28 -0.33 16.31
CA ARG A 223 -9.23 0.38 15.56
C ARG A 223 -8.43 -0.59 14.68
N ALA A 224 -8.16 -1.80 15.17
CA ALA A 224 -7.50 -2.85 14.41
C ALA A 224 -8.34 -3.29 13.18
N VAL A 225 -9.65 -3.42 13.31
CA VAL A 225 -10.55 -3.68 12.17
C VAL A 225 -10.50 -2.54 11.15
N ARG A 226 -10.39 -1.28 11.58
CA ARG A 226 -10.26 -0.15 10.65
C ARG A 226 -9.02 -0.24 9.76
N THR A 227 -7.93 -0.86 10.22
CA THR A 227 -6.69 -1.00 9.42
C THR A 227 -6.88 -1.85 8.16
N VAL A 228 -7.91 -2.70 8.12
CA VAL A 228 -8.24 -3.57 6.98
C VAL A 228 -9.57 -3.19 6.31
N THR A 229 -10.15 -2.07 6.70
CA THR A 229 -11.42 -1.57 6.16
C THR A 229 -11.27 -0.11 5.73
N ILE A 230 -11.78 0.84 6.52
CA ILE A 230 -11.81 2.26 6.13
C ILE A 230 -10.42 2.87 5.96
N ASN A 231 -9.41 2.45 6.74
CA ASN A 231 -8.07 2.96 6.58
C ASN A 231 -7.45 2.50 5.26
N ALA A 232 -7.65 1.23 4.89
CA ALA A 232 -7.21 0.70 3.60
C ALA A 232 -7.92 1.41 2.42
N ALA A 233 -9.22 1.67 2.55
CA ALA A 233 -9.98 2.42 1.55
C ALA A 233 -9.42 3.84 1.34
N LYS A 234 -9.04 4.54 2.43
CA LYS A 234 -8.39 5.86 2.37
C LYS A 234 -7.06 5.81 1.64
N VAL A 235 -6.20 4.83 1.93
CA VAL A 235 -4.91 4.66 1.22
C VAL A 235 -5.10 4.46 -0.28
N LEU A 236 -6.24 3.89 -0.69
CA LEU A 236 -6.61 3.71 -2.11
C LEU A 236 -7.33 4.94 -2.69
N GLY A 237 -7.81 5.86 -1.86
CA GLY A 237 -8.65 6.98 -2.25
C GLY A 237 -9.99 6.51 -2.81
N VAL A 238 -10.64 5.57 -2.14
CA VAL A 238 -11.96 4.99 -2.45
C VAL A 238 -12.88 4.95 -1.23
N GLU A 239 -12.54 5.69 -0.19
CA GLU A 239 -13.28 5.75 1.08
C GLU A 239 -14.70 6.32 0.93
N ASP A 240 -14.97 7.07 -0.13
CA ASP A 240 -16.31 7.55 -0.45
C ASP A 240 -17.24 6.42 -0.89
N ARG A 241 -16.69 5.30 -1.34
CA ARG A 241 -17.43 4.12 -1.82
C ARG A 241 -17.34 2.92 -0.90
N LEU A 242 -16.22 2.77 -0.17
CA LEU A 242 -15.84 1.52 0.50
C LEU A 242 -15.33 1.75 1.93
N GLY A 243 -15.22 0.66 2.68
CA GLY A 243 -14.50 0.60 3.95
C GLY A 243 -15.35 0.90 5.18
N SER A 244 -16.60 1.29 5.04
CA SER A 244 -17.56 1.48 6.15
C SER A 244 -18.99 1.17 5.70
N LEU A 245 -19.85 0.88 6.69
CA LEU A 245 -21.28 0.66 6.46
C LEU A 245 -22.02 2.00 6.61
N GLU A 246 -22.16 2.71 5.50
CA GLU A 246 -22.79 4.00 5.41
C GLU A 246 -23.72 4.06 4.20
N GLU A 247 -24.81 4.83 4.31
CA GLU A 247 -25.73 5.04 3.19
C GLU A 247 -25.00 5.71 2.01
N GLY A 248 -25.23 5.18 0.81
CA GLY A 248 -24.60 5.65 -0.42
C GLY A 248 -23.29 4.95 -0.82
N LYS A 249 -22.71 4.13 0.07
CA LYS A 249 -21.55 3.30 -0.27
C LYS A 249 -21.94 1.98 -0.92
N ASP A 250 -20.97 1.37 -1.59
CA ASP A 250 -21.13 0.03 -2.18
C ASP A 250 -21.49 -0.98 -1.07
N ALA A 251 -22.44 -1.86 -1.34
CA ALA A 251 -22.85 -2.87 -0.38
C ALA A 251 -21.83 -4.05 -0.34
N ASP A 252 -20.61 -3.73 0.08
CA ASP A 252 -19.55 -4.69 0.38
C ASP A 252 -19.61 -5.03 1.86
N ILE A 253 -20.17 -6.17 2.22
CA ILE A 253 -20.48 -6.53 3.60
C ILE A 253 -19.98 -7.94 3.88
N ILE A 254 -19.28 -8.09 5.00
CA ILE A 254 -18.94 -9.42 5.53
C ILE A 254 -19.72 -9.68 6.83
N VAL A 255 -20.23 -10.91 6.97
CA VAL A 255 -20.81 -11.40 8.23
C VAL A 255 -19.90 -12.47 8.78
N MET A 256 -19.45 -12.27 10.01
CA MET A 256 -18.50 -13.15 10.68
C MET A 256 -19.12 -13.80 11.91
N LYS A 257 -18.71 -15.04 12.18
CA LYS A 257 -18.77 -15.61 13.53
C LYS A 257 -17.58 -15.06 14.30
N GLY A 258 -17.79 -14.68 15.58
CA GLY A 258 -16.74 -14.19 16.46
C GLY A 258 -16.27 -12.78 16.10
N LYS A 259 -15.28 -12.30 16.84
CA LYS A 259 -14.68 -10.97 16.70
C LYS A 259 -13.32 -11.08 16.04
N LEU A 260 -13.16 -10.46 14.85
CA LEU A 260 -11.89 -10.39 14.16
C LEU A 260 -10.80 -9.80 15.08
N GLY A 261 -9.68 -10.50 15.18
CA GLY A 261 -8.53 -10.13 15.98
C GLY A 261 -8.62 -10.46 17.47
N LEU A 262 -9.76 -10.98 17.97
CA LEU A 262 -9.94 -11.41 19.36
C LEU A 262 -10.21 -12.91 19.48
N ASP A 263 -11.14 -13.43 18.67
CA ASP A 263 -11.56 -14.82 18.76
C ASP A 263 -10.74 -15.68 17.79
N THR A 264 -10.14 -16.75 18.30
CA THR A 264 -9.32 -17.67 17.47
C THR A 264 -10.15 -18.50 16.49
N ASP A 265 -11.45 -18.60 16.69
CA ASP A 265 -12.41 -19.28 15.81
C ASP A 265 -13.24 -18.28 14.97
N ALA A 266 -12.82 -17.03 14.93
CA ALA A 266 -13.46 -16.05 14.06
C ALA A 266 -13.36 -16.49 12.59
N MET A 267 -14.49 -16.46 11.88
CA MET A 267 -14.56 -16.88 10.48
C MET A 267 -15.67 -16.16 9.72
N VAL A 268 -15.49 -16.02 8.41
CA VAL A 268 -16.50 -15.45 7.52
C VAL A 268 -17.62 -16.46 7.27
N TYR A 269 -18.86 -16.00 7.44
CA TYR A 269 -20.09 -16.75 7.10
C TYR A 269 -20.67 -16.29 5.76
N TYR A 270 -20.68 -14.99 5.51
CA TYR A 270 -21.12 -14.41 4.24
C TYR A 270 -20.16 -13.35 3.78
N THR A 271 -19.91 -13.31 2.49
CA THR A 271 -19.29 -12.19 1.81
C THR A 271 -20.26 -11.67 0.76
N MET A 272 -20.58 -10.39 0.84
CA MET A 272 -21.38 -9.67 -0.12
C MET A 272 -20.50 -8.64 -0.82
N ILE A 273 -20.58 -8.58 -2.15
CA ILE A 273 -19.88 -7.59 -2.98
C ILE A 273 -20.93 -6.94 -3.87
N GLU A 274 -21.03 -5.62 -3.83
CA GLU A 274 -22.02 -4.82 -4.57
C GLU A 274 -23.46 -5.34 -4.39
N GLY A 275 -23.80 -5.71 -3.16
CA GLY A 275 -25.14 -6.22 -2.82
C GLY A 275 -25.40 -7.67 -3.20
N LYS A 276 -24.45 -8.37 -3.80
CA LYS A 276 -24.57 -9.78 -4.19
C LYS A 276 -23.80 -10.67 -3.20
N ILE A 277 -24.47 -11.69 -2.65
CA ILE A 277 -23.78 -12.72 -1.85
C ILE A 277 -22.92 -13.56 -2.80
N VAL A 278 -21.60 -13.47 -2.64
CA VAL A 278 -20.60 -14.18 -3.46
C VAL A 278 -20.02 -15.39 -2.75
N TYR A 279 -20.16 -15.43 -1.42
CA TYR A 279 -19.77 -16.56 -0.58
C TYR A 279 -20.72 -16.73 0.59
N GLN A 280 -21.05 -17.99 0.86
CA GLN A 280 -21.79 -18.46 2.03
C GLN A 280 -21.16 -19.77 2.50
N LYS A 281 -20.82 -19.82 3.80
CA LYS A 281 -20.28 -21.04 4.44
C LYS A 281 -21.37 -22.03 4.78
#